data_2570d297b39d64b14fbc607ae08d5ba0
#
_entry.id   2570d297b39d64b14fbc607ae08d5ba0
#
_cell.length_a   1.000
_cell.length_b   1.000
_cell.length_c   1.000
_cell.angle_alpha   90.00
_cell.angle_beta   90.00
_cell.angle_gamma   90.00
#
_symmetry.space_group_name_H-M   'P 1'
#
loop_
_entity.id
_entity.type
_entity.pdbx_description
1 polymer ?
#
loop_
_entity_poly.entity_id
_entity_poly.type
_entity_poly.pdbx_seq_one_letter_code
_entity_poly.pdbx_strand_id
1 'polypeptide(L)'
;MQLKKKDMQSYRQKTEPLYPVPKRVQELIPVYRIAKDGVFQIERTGEDGQALFDKAYLFSDTNFTPMDDREKGEFLKQYCSALNSLNVPFKLLVLNQNRDMDRVRMELFLRAEPEYGELYQSFQMHVEAAMQKGRSGIEQCRIFVLSCRRVDVEAARSFFRSIEASLAVSFRQMGSVLIPLDAQARLYYLHAFYRQGKEERYA
;
A
#
# COMPACT_ATOMS: atom_id res chain seq x y z
N MET A 1 33.41 -23.70 -23.60
CA MET A 1 32.32 -24.48 -22.99
C MET A 1 30.99 -23.78 -23.32
N GLN A 2 30.32 -24.21 -24.41
CA GLN A 2 29.06 -23.58 -24.87
C GLN A 2 27.92 -24.21 -24.09
N LEU A 3 27.26 -23.43 -23.21
CA LEU A 3 26.02 -23.82 -22.54
C LEU A 3 24.93 -24.04 -23.59
N LYS A 4 24.35 -25.25 -23.62
CA LYS A 4 23.32 -25.64 -24.58
C LYS A 4 22.09 -24.76 -24.45
N LYS A 5 21.53 -24.28 -25.57
CA LYS A 5 20.30 -23.47 -25.66
C LYS A 5 19.10 -23.99 -24.83
N LYS A 6 19.08 -25.30 -24.49
CA LYS A 6 18.03 -25.91 -23.65
C LYS A 6 18.06 -25.44 -22.19
N ASP A 7 19.22 -25.09 -21.66
CA ASP A 7 19.35 -24.65 -20.26
C ASP A 7 18.90 -23.19 -20.06
N MET A 8 19.00 -22.38 -21.11
CA MET A 8 18.46 -21.00 -21.07
C MET A 8 16.93 -20.93 -21.14
N GLN A 9 16.26 -21.94 -21.76
CA GLN A 9 14.79 -21.99 -21.76
C GLN A 9 14.21 -22.43 -20.42
N SER A 10 14.91 -23.28 -19.65
CA SER A 10 14.43 -23.70 -18.33
C SER A 10 14.54 -22.60 -17.26
N TYR A 11 15.47 -21.67 -17.42
CA TYR A 11 15.58 -20.48 -16.53
C TYR A 11 14.46 -19.45 -16.79
N ARG A 12 13.94 -19.35 -18.02
CA ARG A 12 12.83 -18.44 -18.35
C ARG A 12 11.47 -18.89 -17.79
N GLN A 13 11.31 -20.14 -17.37
CA GLN A 13 10.04 -20.68 -16.89
C GLN A 13 9.77 -20.47 -15.39
N LYS A 14 10.72 -19.89 -14.63
CA LYS A 14 10.56 -19.63 -13.19
C LYS A 14 10.15 -18.18 -12.82
N THR A 15 10.02 -17.31 -13.80
CA THR A 15 9.48 -15.96 -13.54
C THR A 15 7.96 -16.03 -13.39
N GLU A 16 7.46 -15.55 -12.25
CA GLU A 16 6.01 -15.43 -12.06
C GLU A 16 5.38 -14.67 -13.23
N PRO A 17 4.25 -15.16 -13.75
CA PRO A 17 3.63 -14.51 -14.90
C PRO A 17 3.20 -13.08 -14.55
N LEU A 18 3.59 -12.12 -15.39
CA LEU A 18 3.04 -10.77 -15.37
C LEU A 18 1.70 -10.79 -16.10
N TYR A 19 0.66 -10.29 -15.47
CA TYR A 19 -0.65 -10.17 -16.09
C TYR A 19 -0.72 -8.89 -16.92
N PRO A 20 -0.92 -8.97 -18.25
CA PRO A 20 -1.06 -7.78 -19.08
C PRO A 20 -2.39 -7.09 -18.80
N VAL A 21 -2.35 -5.77 -18.65
CA VAL A 21 -3.55 -4.95 -18.51
C VAL A 21 -4.09 -4.60 -19.90
N PRO A 22 -5.42 -4.72 -20.16
CA PRO A 22 -6.01 -4.38 -21.46
C PRO A 22 -5.72 -2.94 -21.88
N LYS A 23 -5.45 -2.71 -23.17
CA LYS A 23 -5.08 -1.38 -23.70
C LYS A 23 -6.06 -0.26 -23.35
N ARG A 24 -7.37 -0.53 -23.37
CA ARG A 24 -8.41 0.45 -23.00
C ARG A 24 -8.31 0.94 -21.56
N VAL A 25 -7.83 0.08 -20.65
CA VAL A 25 -7.61 0.45 -19.25
C VAL A 25 -6.31 1.22 -19.10
N GLN A 26 -5.28 0.92 -19.91
CA GLN A 26 -3.99 1.63 -19.90
C GLN A 26 -4.10 3.11 -20.32
N GLU A 27 -5.10 3.46 -21.11
CA GLU A 27 -5.37 4.87 -21.49
C GLU A 27 -5.88 5.70 -20.32
N LEU A 28 -6.57 5.07 -19.38
CA LEU A 28 -7.15 5.71 -18.19
C LEU A 28 -6.23 5.59 -16.97
N ILE A 29 -5.58 4.44 -16.84
CA ILE A 29 -4.71 4.10 -15.71
C ILE A 29 -3.39 3.61 -16.32
N PRO A 30 -2.26 4.30 -16.11
CA PRO A 30 -0.99 3.93 -16.70
C PRO A 30 -0.38 2.70 -16.00
N VAL A 31 -1.04 1.56 -16.13
CA VAL A 31 -0.58 0.26 -15.64
C VAL A 31 -0.54 -0.71 -16.79
N TYR A 32 0.65 -1.19 -17.13
CA TYR A 32 0.88 -2.08 -18.27
C TYR A 32 0.94 -3.55 -17.87
N ARG A 33 1.53 -3.84 -16.72
CA ARG A 33 1.68 -5.19 -16.17
C ARG A 33 1.60 -5.16 -14.66
N ILE A 34 1.08 -6.23 -14.08
CA ILE A 34 0.88 -6.40 -12.65
C ILE A 34 1.55 -7.71 -12.24
N ALA A 35 2.45 -7.64 -11.26
CA ALA A 35 3.02 -8.81 -10.60
C ALA A 35 2.27 -9.10 -9.30
N LYS A 36 2.17 -10.37 -8.90
CA LYS A 36 1.43 -10.80 -7.69
C LYS A 36 1.91 -10.13 -6.41
N ASP A 37 3.20 -9.86 -6.31
CA ASP A 37 3.84 -9.20 -5.17
C ASP A 37 3.63 -7.68 -5.13
N GLY A 38 2.74 -7.15 -5.98
CA GLY A 38 2.37 -5.75 -6.01
C GLY A 38 3.34 -4.84 -6.76
N VAL A 39 4.33 -5.38 -7.48
CA VAL A 39 5.15 -4.59 -8.40
C VAL A 39 4.36 -4.35 -9.68
N PHE A 40 4.12 -3.08 -10.02
CA PHE A 40 3.42 -2.69 -11.23
C PHE A 40 4.37 -2.04 -12.22
N GLN A 41 4.26 -2.38 -13.49
CA GLN A 41 4.89 -1.65 -14.56
C GLN A 41 3.95 -0.51 -15.00
N ILE A 42 4.39 0.73 -14.84
CA ILE A 42 3.58 1.94 -15.09
C ILE A 42 3.99 2.71 -16.35
N GLU A 43 5.10 2.31 -17.00
CA GLU A 43 5.48 2.80 -18.32
C GLU A 43 5.86 1.62 -19.21
N ARG A 44 5.73 1.82 -20.53
CA ARG A 44 6.26 0.87 -21.51
C ARG A 44 7.79 0.87 -21.45
N THR A 45 8.39 -0.23 -21.87
CA THR A 45 9.84 -0.29 -22.07
C THR A 45 10.24 0.75 -23.10
N GLY A 46 11.11 1.66 -22.69
CA GLY A 46 11.65 2.71 -23.55
C GLY A 46 12.69 2.19 -24.53
N GLU A 47 13.25 3.08 -25.36
CA GLU A 47 14.34 2.77 -26.29
C GLU A 47 15.62 2.36 -25.58
N ASP A 48 15.82 2.80 -24.33
CA ASP A 48 16.89 2.42 -23.43
C ASP A 48 16.74 0.99 -22.86
N GLY A 49 15.68 0.28 -23.23
CA GLY A 49 15.37 -1.06 -22.74
C GLY A 49 14.84 -1.07 -21.29
N GLN A 50 14.61 0.09 -20.68
CA GLN A 50 14.10 0.18 -19.30
C GLN A 50 12.61 0.52 -19.28
N ALA A 51 11.95 0.06 -18.22
CA ALA A 51 10.58 0.43 -17.91
C ALA A 51 10.49 1.02 -16.50
N LEU A 52 9.50 1.84 -16.25
CA LEU A 52 9.22 2.36 -14.92
C LEU A 52 8.35 1.35 -14.17
N PHE A 53 8.85 0.94 -13.02
CA PHE A 53 8.14 0.09 -12.07
C PHE A 53 7.87 0.85 -10.80
N ASP A 54 6.76 0.54 -10.14
CA ASP A 54 6.44 1.05 -8.84
C ASP A 54 5.96 -0.05 -7.89
N LYS A 55 6.12 0.19 -6.59
CA LYS A 55 5.63 -0.65 -5.51
C LYS A 55 5.04 0.22 -4.42
N ALA A 56 3.90 -0.20 -3.89
CA ALA A 56 3.16 0.54 -2.90
C ALA A 56 3.22 -0.13 -1.52
N TYR A 57 3.21 0.69 -0.49
CA TYR A 57 3.29 0.30 0.92
C TYR A 57 2.24 1.06 1.70
N LEU A 58 1.47 0.34 2.50
CA LEU A 58 0.65 0.97 3.53
C LEU A 58 1.52 1.25 4.75
N PHE A 59 1.36 2.40 5.38
CA PHE A 59 2.01 2.65 6.65
C PHE A 59 1.01 3.17 7.69
N SER A 60 1.25 2.75 8.93
CA SER A 60 0.42 3.15 10.04
C SER A 60 0.71 4.60 10.44
N ASP A 61 -0.32 5.25 10.94
CA ASP A 61 -0.20 6.59 11.49
C ASP A 61 0.56 6.59 12.80
N THR A 62 1.29 7.67 13.04
CA THR A 62 1.90 7.93 14.33
C THR A 62 1.05 8.93 15.08
N ASN A 63 0.63 8.56 16.29
CA ASN A 63 -0.18 9.45 17.12
C ASN A 63 0.71 10.52 17.76
N PHE A 64 0.59 11.75 17.27
CA PHE A 64 1.32 12.91 17.80
C PHE A 64 0.72 13.51 19.07
N THR A 65 -0.53 13.16 19.38
CA THR A 65 -1.27 13.79 20.49
C THR A 65 -0.58 13.63 21.85
N PRO A 66 -0.08 12.42 22.22
CA PRO A 66 0.60 12.24 23.51
C PRO A 66 2.05 12.71 23.54
N MET A 67 2.63 13.11 22.39
CA MET A 67 4.05 13.50 22.30
C MET A 67 4.26 14.91 22.80
N ASP A 68 5.34 15.13 23.55
CA ASP A 68 5.85 16.46 23.87
C ASP A 68 6.56 17.09 22.66
N ASP A 69 6.97 18.36 22.79
CA ASP A 69 7.58 19.09 21.67
C ASP A 69 8.98 18.56 21.30
N ARG A 70 9.69 17.97 22.26
CA ARG A 70 10.99 17.35 22.02
C ARG A 70 10.82 16.05 21.25
N GLU A 71 9.89 15.20 21.67
CA GLU A 71 9.55 13.94 20.99
C GLU A 71 9.08 14.19 19.57
N LYS A 72 8.21 15.19 19.35
CA LYS A 72 7.80 15.63 18.02
C LYS A 72 8.98 16.06 17.16
N GLY A 73 9.90 16.82 17.75
CA GLY A 73 11.11 17.28 17.07
C GLY A 73 12.04 16.13 16.66
N GLU A 74 12.22 15.14 17.53
CA GLU A 74 13.01 13.95 17.24
C GLU A 74 12.35 13.08 16.16
N PHE A 75 11.03 12.88 16.23
CA PHE A 75 10.26 12.18 15.19
C PHE A 75 10.43 12.85 13.83
N LEU A 76 10.25 14.17 13.74
CA LEU A 76 10.38 14.91 12.48
C LEU A 76 11.79 14.79 11.88
N LYS A 77 12.83 14.84 12.73
CA LYS A 77 14.21 14.62 12.29
C LYS A 77 14.42 13.24 11.69
N GLN A 78 13.90 12.19 12.36
CA GLN A 78 13.98 10.81 11.88
C GLN A 78 13.20 10.64 10.56
N TYR A 79 12.02 11.23 10.47
CA TYR A 79 11.20 11.20 9.26
C TYR A 79 11.91 11.88 8.08
N CYS A 80 12.44 13.07 8.28
CA CYS A 80 13.22 13.76 7.25
C CYS A 80 14.48 12.97 6.86
N SER A 81 15.18 12.37 7.83
CA SER A 81 16.35 11.54 7.57
C SER A 81 15.99 10.32 6.72
N ALA A 82 14.90 9.62 7.07
CA ALA A 82 14.42 8.47 6.30
C ALA A 82 14.05 8.85 4.86
N LEU A 83 13.35 9.96 4.65
CA LEU A 83 13.01 10.43 3.31
C LEU A 83 14.23 10.90 2.51
N ASN A 84 15.16 11.61 3.13
CA ASN A 84 16.38 12.09 2.48
C ASN A 84 17.35 10.96 2.13
N SER A 85 17.26 9.82 2.82
CA SER A 85 18.05 8.62 2.48
C SER A 85 17.53 7.90 1.22
N LEU A 86 16.32 8.23 0.77
CA LEU A 86 15.73 7.67 -0.44
C LEU A 86 16.29 8.34 -1.69
N ASN A 87 17.15 7.63 -2.41
CA ASN A 87 17.67 8.08 -3.71
C ASN A 87 16.75 7.66 -4.87
N VAL A 88 15.44 7.65 -4.64
CA VAL A 88 14.45 7.20 -5.63
C VAL A 88 13.20 8.08 -5.58
N PRO A 89 12.51 8.26 -6.71
CA PRO A 89 11.24 8.95 -6.72
C PRO A 89 10.21 8.24 -5.84
N PHE A 90 9.51 8.99 -5.04
CA PHE A 90 8.41 8.48 -4.23
C PHE A 90 7.18 9.39 -4.30
N LYS A 91 6.02 8.82 -3.98
CA LYS A 91 4.75 9.53 -3.85
C LYS A 91 4.10 9.14 -2.53
N LEU A 92 3.46 10.10 -1.89
CA LEU A 92 2.63 9.87 -0.73
C LEU A 92 1.17 10.09 -1.13
N LEU A 93 0.35 9.06 -1.00
CA LEU A 93 -1.07 9.12 -1.25
C LEU A 93 -1.81 9.05 0.09
N VAL A 94 -2.73 9.96 0.30
CA VAL A 94 -3.64 9.96 1.45
C VAL A 94 -5.04 9.70 0.91
N LEU A 95 -5.63 8.58 1.29
CA LEU A 95 -6.96 8.16 0.86
C LEU A 95 -7.89 8.18 2.06
N ASN A 96 -9.03 8.83 1.90
CA ASN A 96 -10.12 8.72 2.86
C ASN A 96 -11.00 7.55 2.45
N GLN A 97 -11.19 6.60 3.35
CA GLN A 97 -12.06 5.45 3.13
C GLN A 97 -13.13 5.39 4.22
N ASN A 98 -14.29 4.88 3.86
CA ASN A 98 -15.26 4.50 4.88
C ASN A 98 -14.68 3.32 5.67
N ARG A 99 -14.62 3.49 6.98
CA ARG A 99 -14.13 2.44 7.87
C ARG A 99 -15.06 1.23 7.76
N ASP A 100 -14.48 0.05 7.57
CA ASP A 100 -15.23 -1.20 7.62
C ASP A 100 -15.64 -1.48 9.08
N MET A 101 -16.83 -1.02 9.41
CA MET A 101 -17.38 -1.17 10.77
C MET A 101 -17.74 -2.62 11.07
N ASP A 102 -18.05 -3.44 10.07
CA ASP A 102 -18.34 -4.87 10.27
C ASP A 102 -17.08 -5.61 10.73
N ARG A 103 -15.93 -5.29 10.18
CA ARG A 103 -14.66 -5.80 10.66
C ARG A 103 -14.37 -5.37 12.10
N VAL A 104 -14.60 -4.11 12.43
CA VAL A 104 -14.42 -3.61 13.81
C VAL A 104 -15.35 -4.34 14.79
N ARG A 105 -16.59 -4.58 14.37
CA ARG A 105 -17.57 -5.34 15.18
C ARG A 105 -17.11 -6.79 15.41
N MET A 106 -16.65 -7.45 14.36
CA MET A 106 -16.10 -8.82 14.47
C MET A 106 -14.88 -8.89 15.39
N GLU A 107 -13.94 -7.97 15.25
CA GLU A 107 -12.76 -7.92 16.11
C GLU A 107 -13.11 -7.68 17.58
N LEU A 108 -14.07 -6.79 17.85
CA LEU A 108 -14.57 -6.54 19.20
C LEU A 108 -15.31 -7.75 19.75
N PHE A 109 -16.14 -8.41 18.94
CA PHE A 109 -16.86 -9.61 19.34
C PHE A 109 -15.92 -10.75 19.74
N LEU A 110 -14.86 -10.96 18.96
CA LEU A 110 -13.86 -12.00 19.23
C LEU A 110 -13.01 -11.72 20.48
N ARG A 111 -12.92 -10.46 20.91
CA ARG A 111 -12.17 -10.03 22.10
C ARG A 111 -13.03 -9.78 23.33
N ALA A 112 -14.36 -9.79 23.19
CA ALA A 112 -15.28 -9.52 24.29
C ALA A 112 -15.24 -10.71 25.28
N GLU A 113 -14.79 -10.43 26.50
CA GLU A 113 -14.93 -11.37 27.60
C GLU A 113 -16.40 -11.42 28.04
N PRO A 114 -16.90 -12.59 28.50
CA PRO A 114 -18.30 -12.76 28.91
C PRO A 114 -18.77 -11.76 29.96
N GLU A 115 -17.86 -11.29 30.81
CA GLU A 115 -18.13 -10.31 31.88
C GLU A 115 -18.55 -8.94 31.35
N TYR A 116 -18.21 -8.60 30.10
CA TYR A 116 -18.52 -7.30 29.48
C TYR A 116 -19.68 -7.36 28.47
N GLY A 117 -20.51 -8.39 28.50
CA GLY A 117 -21.55 -8.64 27.51
C GLY A 117 -22.55 -7.48 27.37
N GLU A 118 -22.99 -6.88 28.49
CA GLU A 118 -23.92 -5.73 28.46
C GLU A 118 -23.24 -4.46 27.91
N LEU A 119 -22.00 -4.21 28.27
CA LEU A 119 -21.23 -3.08 27.78
C LEU A 119 -21.03 -3.19 26.26
N TYR A 120 -20.75 -4.41 25.79
CA TYR A 120 -20.59 -4.72 24.40
C TYR A 120 -21.87 -4.49 23.59
N GLN A 121 -23.03 -4.94 24.11
CA GLN A 121 -24.32 -4.70 23.46
C GLN A 121 -24.64 -3.19 23.38
N SER A 122 -24.40 -2.46 24.47
CA SER A 122 -24.57 -0.99 24.49
C SER A 122 -23.69 -0.32 23.44
N PHE A 123 -22.44 -0.73 23.34
CA PHE A 123 -21.52 -0.22 22.31
C PHE A 123 -21.99 -0.54 20.90
N GLN A 124 -22.47 -1.75 20.63
CA GLN A 124 -23.04 -2.12 19.32
C GLN A 124 -24.22 -1.22 18.95
N MET A 125 -25.15 -0.99 19.85
CA MET A 125 -26.29 -0.10 19.59
C MET A 125 -25.87 1.32 19.25
N HIS A 126 -24.84 1.84 19.92
CA HIS A 126 -24.31 3.18 19.63
C HIS A 126 -23.62 3.23 18.26
N VAL A 127 -22.87 2.20 17.88
CA VAL A 127 -22.24 2.09 16.56
C VAL A 127 -23.29 2.02 15.46
N GLU A 128 -24.34 1.19 15.63
CA GLU A 128 -25.44 1.07 14.66
C GLU A 128 -26.21 2.38 14.50
N ALA A 129 -26.52 3.06 15.60
CA ALA A 129 -27.15 4.37 15.56
C ALA A 129 -26.28 5.44 14.87
N ALA A 130 -24.96 5.37 15.04
CA ALA A 130 -24.02 6.28 14.36
C ALA A 130 -23.96 5.99 12.86
N MET A 131 -23.96 4.71 12.46
CA MET A 131 -23.98 4.28 11.06
C MET A 131 -25.29 4.69 10.35
N GLN A 132 -26.42 4.51 11.00
CA GLN A 132 -27.73 4.94 10.46
C GLN A 132 -27.83 6.45 10.24
N LYS A 133 -27.08 7.24 11.02
CA LYS A 133 -26.99 8.70 10.86
C LYS A 133 -25.95 9.15 9.82
N GLY A 134 -25.43 8.23 9.00
CA GLY A 134 -24.41 8.54 8.00
C GLY A 134 -23.05 8.91 8.59
N ARG A 135 -22.84 8.69 9.89
CA ARG A 135 -21.56 8.88 10.56
C ARG A 135 -20.70 7.62 10.48
N SER A 136 -20.53 7.08 9.26
CA SER A 136 -19.52 6.07 9.01
C SER A 136 -18.17 6.72 9.28
N GLY A 137 -17.39 6.12 10.19
CA GLY A 137 -16.06 6.64 10.50
C GLY A 137 -15.21 6.69 9.22
N ILE A 138 -14.64 7.84 8.92
CA ILE A 138 -13.68 7.96 7.83
C ILE A 138 -12.32 7.54 8.39
N GLU A 139 -11.69 6.60 7.71
CA GLU A 139 -10.32 6.17 7.99
C GLU A 139 -9.40 6.74 6.92
N GLN A 140 -8.30 7.36 7.35
CA GLN A 140 -7.26 7.78 6.42
C GLN A 140 -6.26 6.64 6.22
N CYS A 141 -6.16 6.18 4.98
CA CYS A 141 -5.11 5.25 4.58
C CYS A 141 -3.97 6.02 3.94
N ARG A 142 -2.76 5.80 4.43
CA ARG A 142 -1.55 6.43 3.88
C ARG A 142 -0.74 5.39 3.13
N ILE A 143 -0.54 5.67 1.85
CA ILE A 143 0.14 4.78 0.93
C ILE A 143 1.39 5.48 0.42
N PHE A 144 2.53 4.83 0.63
CA PHE A 144 3.82 5.25 0.15
C PHE A 144 4.16 4.46 -1.12
N VAL A 145 4.42 5.15 -2.21
CA VAL A 145 4.72 4.53 -3.51
C VAL A 145 6.13 4.88 -3.91
N LEU A 146 6.97 3.85 -4.08
CA LEU A 146 8.31 3.97 -4.61
C LEU A 146 8.31 3.63 -6.11
N SER A 147 9.14 4.34 -6.88
CA SER A 147 9.29 4.10 -8.31
C SER A 147 10.75 3.89 -8.69
N CYS A 148 11.02 2.99 -9.63
CA CYS A 148 12.36 2.79 -10.18
C CYS A 148 12.32 2.42 -11.66
N ARG A 149 13.35 2.81 -12.44
CA ARG A 149 13.56 2.35 -13.81
C ARG A 149 14.45 1.12 -13.78
N ARG A 150 14.01 0.03 -14.42
CA ARG A 150 14.75 -1.24 -14.52
C ARG A 150 14.43 -1.92 -15.85
N VAL A 151 15.31 -2.83 -16.24
CA VAL A 151 15.19 -3.60 -17.50
C VAL A 151 14.04 -4.60 -17.45
N ASP A 152 13.76 -5.16 -16.27
CA ASP A 152 12.69 -6.14 -16.07
C ASP A 152 12.14 -6.11 -14.64
N VAL A 153 11.11 -6.91 -14.42
CA VAL A 153 10.42 -7.00 -13.12
C VAL A 153 11.30 -7.63 -12.04
N GLU A 154 12.20 -8.55 -12.38
CA GLU A 154 13.05 -9.20 -11.38
C GLU A 154 14.12 -8.24 -10.86
N ALA A 155 14.70 -7.42 -11.73
CA ALA A 155 15.59 -6.35 -11.34
C ALA A 155 14.88 -5.30 -10.47
N ALA A 156 13.60 -4.98 -10.78
CA ALA A 156 12.78 -4.10 -9.97
C ALA A 156 12.47 -4.72 -8.59
N ARG A 157 12.13 -6.01 -8.52
CA ARG A 157 11.91 -6.74 -7.27
C ARG A 157 13.13 -6.73 -6.36
N SER A 158 14.28 -7.06 -6.93
CA SER A 158 15.55 -7.06 -6.18
C SER A 158 15.86 -5.68 -5.61
N PHE A 159 15.62 -4.65 -6.39
CA PHE A 159 15.78 -3.26 -5.97
C PHE A 159 14.82 -2.89 -4.84
N PHE A 160 13.52 -3.17 -4.97
CA PHE A 160 12.55 -2.86 -3.92
C PHE A 160 12.86 -3.61 -2.63
N ARG A 161 13.24 -4.90 -2.68
CA ARG A 161 13.63 -5.67 -1.48
C ARG A 161 14.82 -5.03 -0.75
N SER A 162 15.81 -4.51 -1.47
CA SER A 162 16.97 -3.85 -0.84
C SER A 162 16.57 -2.59 -0.08
N ILE A 163 15.62 -1.80 -0.63
CA ILE A 163 15.12 -0.58 0.02
C ILE A 163 14.14 -0.92 1.15
N GLU A 164 13.29 -1.92 0.98
CA GLU A 164 12.31 -2.34 1.99
C GLU A 164 12.95 -2.63 3.34
N ALA A 165 14.07 -3.33 3.35
CA ALA A 165 14.78 -3.65 4.58
C ALA A 165 15.20 -2.39 5.35
N SER A 166 15.77 -1.41 4.66
CA SER A 166 16.19 -0.13 5.24
C SER A 166 14.99 0.71 5.71
N LEU A 167 13.97 0.82 4.86
CA LEU A 167 12.76 1.58 5.19
C LEU A 167 12.01 0.98 6.38
N ALA A 168 11.85 -0.34 6.43
CA ALA A 168 11.16 -1.01 7.52
C ALA A 168 11.82 -0.71 8.88
N VAL A 169 13.15 -0.63 8.93
CA VAL A 169 13.88 -0.24 10.13
C VAL A 169 13.59 1.21 10.49
N SER A 170 13.68 2.13 9.54
CA SER A 170 13.45 3.56 9.77
C SER A 170 12.01 3.82 10.24
N PHE A 171 11.02 3.21 9.58
CA PHE A 171 9.61 3.36 9.98
C PHE A 171 9.33 2.78 11.37
N ARG A 172 9.94 1.63 11.70
CA ARG A 172 9.81 1.04 13.04
C ARG A 172 10.42 1.93 14.13
N GLN A 173 11.54 2.59 13.86
CA GLN A 173 12.14 3.55 14.79
C GLN A 173 11.22 4.74 15.07
N MET A 174 10.40 5.12 14.09
CA MET A 174 9.37 6.15 14.22
C MET A 174 8.04 5.65 14.82
N GLY A 175 7.99 4.40 15.29
CA GLY A 175 6.75 3.81 15.82
C GLY A 175 5.69 3.49 14.78
N SER A 176 6.07 3.49 13.50
CA SER A 176 5.18 3.15 12.38
C SER A 176 5.53 1.78 11.79
N VAL A 177 4.54 1.13 11.16
CA VAL A 177 4.72 -0.15 10.47
C VAL A 177 4.53 0.06 8.98
N LEU A 178 5.49 -0.40 8.20
CA LEU A 178 5.44 -0.37 6.74
C LEU A 178 5.02 -1.76 6.24
N ILE A 179 3.88 -1.83 5.54
CA ILE A 179 3.30 -3.07 5.03
C ILE A 179 3.31 -3.03 3.50
N PRO A 180 4.09 -3.90 2.82
CA PRO A 180 4.06 -3.97 1.37
C PRO A 180 2.68 -4.45 0.90
N LEU A 181 2.13 -3.76 -0.10
CA LEU A 181 0.86 -4.14 -0.71
C LEU A 181 1.11 -5.15 -1.84
N ASP A 182 0.41 -6.27 -1.80
CA ASP A 182 0.33 -7.20 -2.91
C ASP A 182 -0.56 -6.67 -4.05
N ALA A 183 -0.69 -7.41 -5.14
CA ALA A 183 -1.47 -6.98 -6.29
C ALA A 183 -2.94 -6.75 -5.95
N GLN A 184 -3.54 -7.61 -5.13
CA GLN A 184 -4.95 -7.54 -4.77
C GLN A 184 -5.25 -6.33 -3.88
N ALA A 185 -4.46 -6.16 -2.81
CA ALA A 185 -4.57 -5.01 -1.92
C ALA A 185 -4.34 -3.69 -2.66
N ARG A 186 -3.35 -3.67 -3.57
CA ARG A 186 -3.06 -2.49 -4.36
C ARG A 186 -4.18 -2.13 -5.32
N LEU A 187 -4.79 -3.11 -5.99
CA LEU A 187 -5.95 -2.90 -6.88
C LEU A 187 -7.16 -2.39 -6.08
N TYR A 188 -7.37 -2.89 -4.86
CA TYR A 188 -8.42 -2.41 -3.97
C TYR A 188 -8.26 -0.90 -3.67
N TYR A 189 -7.06 -0.44 -3.30
CA TYR A 189 -6.80 0.97 -3.04
C TYR A 189 -6.89 1.85 -4.30
N LEU A 190 -6.43 1.35 -5.45
CA LEU A 190 -6.63 2.06 -6.72
C LEU A 190 -8.10 2.21 -7.05
N HIS A 191 -8.89 1.17 -6.87
CA HIS A 191 -10.34 1.22 -7.08
C HIS A 191 -11.01 2.26 -6.16
N ALA A 192 -10.64 2.28 -4.87
CA ALA A 192 -11.14 3.27 -3.93
C ALA A 192 -10.76 4.70 -4.37
N PHE A 193 -9.51 4.92 -4.80
CA PHE A 193 -9.04 6.21 -5.29
C PHE A 193 -9.84 6.73 -6.49
N TYR A 194 -10.12 5.87 -7.47
CA TYR A 194 -10.87 6.28 -8.66
C TYR A 194 -12.39 6.37 -8.44
N ARG A 195 -12.94 5.75 -7.39
CA ARG A 195 -14.36 5.87 -7.03
C ARG A 195 -14.69 7.14 -6.29
N GLN A 196 -13.80 7.69 -5.49
CA GLN A 196 -14.05 8.89 -4.69
C GLN A 196 -14.57 10.09 -5.51
N GLY A 197 -14.30 10.16 -6.80
CA GLY A 197 -14.83 11.21 -7.67
C GLY A 197 -16.24 10.96 -8.24
N LYS A 198 -16.86 9.80 -7.97
CA LYS A 198 -18.19 9.46 -8.53
C LYS A 198 -19.32 9.53 -7.53
N GLU A 199 -19.07 9.33 -6.25
CA GLU A 199 -20.12 9.34 -5.21
C GLU A 199 -20.63 10.76 -4.90
N GLU A 200 -19.82 11.79 -5.12
CA GLU A 200 -20.25 13.19 -4.96
C GLU A 200 -21.24 13.68 -6.03
N ARG A 201 -21.46 12.93 -7.13
CA ARG A 201 -22.37 13.32 -8.20
C ARG A 201 -23.79 12.78 -8.08
N TYR A 202 -24.06 11.98 -7.05
CA TYR A 202 -25.36 11.32 -6.84
C TYR A 202 -25.97 11.58 -5.47
N ALA A 203 -25.45 12.55 -4.69
CA ALA A 203 -26.03 13.00 -3.43
C ALA A 203 -26.89 14.27 -3.61
#